data_195541014636a86ccfeb08c7f4b6b42a
#
_entry.id   195541014636a86ccfeb08c7f4b6b42a
#
_cell.length_a   1.000
_cell.length_b   1.000
_cell.length_c   1.000
_cell.angle_alpha   90.00
_cell.angle_beta   90.00
_cell.angle_gamma   90.00
#
_symmetry.space_group_name_H-M   'P 1'
#
loop_
_entity.id
_entity.type
_entity.pdbx_description
1 polymer ?
#
loop_
_entity_poly.entity_id
_entity_poly.type
_entity_poly.pdbx_seq_one_letter_code
_entity_poly.pdbx_strand_id
1 'polypeptide(L)'
;MSEQQGFTVWFTGLSGAGKSTIAEMLYHEFQSRGLKTEILDGDEVRKNLSKGLGFSKEDRDTNILRIGFVANLLTRNGVVTICCPISPYKETRDACRELIGEFVEVYVHATVDEIAAHRDPKGLYKKALAGEITGFTGVDDPYEAPEHAEITVDTLSQTPEESLQHVLTRLKELGRVDDDTVHVTGERVHSGLTDLRVSEAGTVVKEH
;
A
#
# COMPACT_ATOMS: atom_id res chain seq x y z
N MET A 1 -28.96 -2.72 9.48
CA MET A 1 -27.82 -2.62 8.53
C MET A 1 -26.63 -3.24 9.26
N SER A 2 -26.01 -4.28 8.71
CA SER A 2 -24.77 -4.83 9.29
C SER A 2 -23.70 -3.76 9.19
N GLU A 3 -22.98 -3.53 10.29
CA GLU A 3 -21.84 -2.60 10.31
C GLU A 3 -20.72 -3.19 9.43
N GLN A 4 -20.11 -2.37 8.57
CA GLN A 4 -19.01 -2.82 7.72
C GLN A 4 -17.84 -3.29 8.60
N GLN A 5 -17.37 -4.50 8.39
CA GLN A 5 -16.14 -4.99 9.00
C GLN A 5 -14.95 -4.47 8.21
N GLY A 6 -14.03 -3.78 8.89
CA GLY A 6 -12.78 -3.33 8.28
C GLY A 6 -11.77 -4.46 8.20
N PHE A 7 -10.91 -4.38 7.19
CA PHE A 7 -9.73 -5.23 7.03
C PHE A 7 -8.64 -4.46 6.28
N THR A 8 -7.40 -4.91 6.40
CA THR A 8 -6.28 -4.31 5.70
C THR A 8 -5.83 -5.20 4.54
N VAL A 9 -5.70 -4.62 3.34
CA VAL A 9 -5.00 -5.21 2.19
C VAL A 9 -3.61 -4.58 2.13
N TRP A 10 -2.59 -5.38 2.44
CA TRP A 10 -1.21 -4.93 2.53
C TRP A 10 -0.41 -5.38 1.33
N PHE A 11 -0.20 -4.49 0.38
CA PHE A 11 0.67 -4.75 -0.76
C PHE A 11 2.14 -4.62 -0.35
N THR A 12 2.96 -5.59 -0.74
CA THR A 12 4.41 -5.56 -0.60
C THR A 12 5.08 -5.98 -1.91
N GLY A 13 6.31 -5.57 -2.13
CA GLY A 13 7.06 -5.82 -3.36
C GLY A 13 8.02 -4.69 -3.69
N LEU A 14 8.91 -4.89 -4.65
CA LEU A 14 9.91 -3.93 -5.08
C LEU A 14 9.29 -2.61 -5.58
N SER A 15 10.06 -1.54 -5.57
CA SER A 15 9.67 -0.28 -6.25
C SER A 15 9.47 -0.57 -7.75
N GLY A 16 8.41 -0.02 -8.36
CA GLY A 16 8.13 -0.31 -9.78
C GLY A 16 7.47 -1.67 -10.05
N ALA A 17 7.24 -2.52 -9.05
CA ALA A 17 6.55 -3.81 -9.23
C ALA A 17 5.07 -3.69 -9.63
N GLY A 18 4.45 -2.50 -9.51
CA GLY A 18 3.05 -2.29 -9.89
C GLY A 18 2.06 -2.19 -8.72
N LYS A 19 2.56 -2.17 -7.47
CA LYS A 19 1.71 -2.10 -6.26
C LYS A 19 0.69 -0.96 -6.29
N SER A 20 1.13 0.29 -6.50
CA SER A 20 0.24 1.46 -6.48
C SER A 20 -0.83 1.38 -7.56
N THR A 21 -0.49 0.89 -8.75
CA THR A 21 -1.46 0.71 -9.85
C THR A 21 -2.59 -0.23 -9.45
N ILE A 22 -2.26 -1.41 -8.92
CA ILE A 22 -3.28 -2.40 -8.50
C ILE A 22 -4.05 -1.88 -7.28
N ALA A 23 -3.36 -1.23 -6.34
CA ALA A 23 -3.97 -0.65 -5.14
C ALA A 23 -4.99 0.45 -5.47
N GLU A 24 -4.68 1.35 -6.41
CA GLU A 24 -5.61 2.39 -6.89
C GLU A 24 -6.83 1.79 -7.59
N MET A 25 -6.62 0.79 -8.46
CA MET A 25 -7.73 0.09 -9.12
C MET A 25 -8.63 -0.61 -8.08
N LEU A 26 -8.05 -1.27 -7.09
CA LEU A 26 -8.78 -1.93 -5.99
C LEU A 26 -9.56 -0.90 -5.14
N TYR A 27 -8.95 0.25 -4.85
CA TYR A 27 -9.59 1.34 -4.13
C TYR A 27 -10.84 1.83 -4.87
N HIS A 28 -10.73 2.09 -6.18
CA HIS A 28 -11.87 2.52 -7.00
C HIS A 28 -12.97 1.45 -7.08
N GLU A 29 -12.59 0.20 -7.19
CA GLU A 29 -13.53 -0.92 -7.17
C GLU A 29 -14.31 -0.98 -5.83
N PHE A 30 -13.63 -0.88 -4.70
CA PHE A 30 -14.27 -0.87 -3.39
C PHE A 30 -15.16 0.36 -3.18
N GLN A 31 -14.72 1.51 -3.63
CA GLN A 31 -15.54 2.73 -3.60
C GLN A 31 -16.80 2.59 -4.44
N SER A 32 -16.71 2.00 -5.63
CA SER A 32 -17.86 1.76 -6.51
C SER A 32 -18.89 0.81 -5.86
N ARG A 33 -18.44 -0.10 -5.00
CA ARG A 33 -19.27 -1.00 -4.19
C ARG A 33 -19.82 -0.36 -2.92
N GLY A 34 -19.53 0.91 -2.66
CA GLY A 34 -19.99 1.64 -1.48
C GLY A 34 -19.24 1.28 -0.19
N LEU A 35 -18.09 0.61 -0.26
CA LEU A 35 -17.27 0.30 0.91
C LEU A 35 -16.54 1.56 1.39
N LYS A 36 -16.52 1.77 2.71
CA LYS A 36 -15.64 2.77 3.34
C LYS A 36 -14.21 2.28 3.17
N THR A 37 -13.46 2.93 2.31
CA THR A 37 -12.12 2.50 1.93
C THR A 37 -11.15 3.68 2.01
N GLU A 38 -9.94 3.42 2.52
CA GLU A 38 -8.84 4.38 2.56
C GLU A 38 -7.59 3.76 1.97
N ILE A 39 -6.76 4.57 1.29
CA ILE A 39 -5.48 4.13 0.74
C ILE A 39 -4.32 4.86 1.42
N LEU A 40 -3.35 4.09 1.91
CA LEU A 40 -2.10 4.58 2.49
C LEU A 40 -0.96 4.31 1.50
N ASP A 41 -0.81 5.24 0.53
CA ASP A 41 0.31 5.20 -0.42
C ASP A 41 1.63 5.54 0.26
N GLY A 42 2.68 4.78 -0.07
CA GLY A 42 3.98 4.91 0.58
C GLY A 42 4.63 6.28 0.39
N ASP A 43 4.45 6.93 -0.76
CA ASP A 43 5.03 8.24 -1.05
C ASP A 43 4.27 9.36 -0.32
N GLU A 44 2.94 9.28 -0.25
CA GLU A 44 2.11 10.23 0.48
C GLU A 44 2.32 10.14 2.00
N VAL A 45 2.34 8.90 2.52
CA VAL A 45 2.65 8.65 3.93
C VAL A 45 4.02 9.20 4.30
N ARG A 46 5.02 9.02 3.42
CA ARG A 46 6.38 9.50 3.68
C ARG A 46 6.45 11.03 3.77
N LYS A 47 5.67 11.75 2.98
CA LYS A 47 5.60 13.22 3.02
C LYS A 47 4.95 13.75 4.29
N ASN A 48 3.92 13.08 4.78
CA ASN A 48 3.08 13.55 5.89
C ASN A 48 3.44 12.88 7.22
N LEU A 49 3.37 11.56 7.31
CA LEU A 49 3.52 10.80 8.54
C LEU A 49 4.97 10.50 8.90
N SER A 50 5.84 10.37 7.88
CA SER A 50 7.22 9.94 8.06
C SER A 50 8.23 10.99 7.60
N LYS A 51 7.84 12.26 7.60
CA LYS A 51 8.74 13.37 7.28
C LYS A 51 9.96 13.35 8.21
N GLY A 52 11.14 13.42 7.61
CA GLY A 52 12.43 13.40 8.34
C GLY A 52 13.06 12.02 8.49
N LEU A 53 12.36 10.92 8.17
CA LEU A 53 12.99 9.60 8.09
C LEU A 53 13.85 9.46 6.82
N GLY A 54 15.01 8.83 6.97
CA GLY A 54 15.91 8.46 5.89
C GLY A 54 15.57 7.10 5.27
N PHE A 55 16.60 6.37 4.84
CA PHE A 55 16.50 5.06 4.21
C PHE A 55 17.32 3.98 4.93
N SER A 56 17.78 4.24 6.17
CA SER A 56 18.35 3.19 7.01
C SER A 56 17.32 2.10 7.30
N LYS A 57 17.76 0.93 7.74
CA LYS A 57 16.87 -0.15 8.15
C LYS A 57 15.89 0.34 9.22
N GLU A 58 16.39 1.04 10.23
CA GLU A 58 15.63 1.57 11.36
C GLU A 58 14.56 2.59 10.89
N ASP A 59 14.93 3.47 9.95
CA ASP A 59 13.99 4.45 9.38
C ASP A 59 12.90 3.76 8.55
N ARG A 60 13.26 2.72 7.80
CA ARG A 60 12.30 1.93 7.04
C ARG A 60 11.35 1.19 7.96
N ASP A 61 11.85 0.52 8.99
CA ASP A 61 11.05 -0.17 9.99
C ASP A 61 10.10 0.81 10.71
N THR A 62 10.62 1.96 11.13
CA THR A 62 9.82 3.02 11.75
C THR A 62 8.70 3.50 10.81
N ASN A 63 9.00 3.71 9.53
CA ASN A 63 7.99 4.10 8.54
C ASN A 63 6.89 3.05 8.41
N ILE A 64 7.25 1.78 8.29
CA ILE A 64 6.30 0.67 8.13
C ILE A 64 5.43 0.51 9.38
N LEU A 65 6.02 0.58 10.57
CA LEU A 65 5.26 0.49 11.83
C LEU A 65 4.28 1.66 12.00
N ARG A 66 4.63 2.87 11.57
CA ARG A 66 3.70 4.02 11.55
C ARG A 66 2.53 3.78 10.60
N ILE A 67 2.77 3.26 9.40
CA ILE A 67 1.71 2.86 8.46
C ILE A 67 0.82 1.80 9.12
N GLY A 68 1.42 0.76 9.71
CA GLY A 68 0.70 -0.30 10.41
C GLY A 68 -0.19 0.22 11.54
N PHE A 69 0.30 1.19 12.32
CA PHE A 69 -0.49 1.82 13.38
C PHE A 69 -1.71 2.56 12.82
N VAL A 70 -1.55 3.36 11.76
CA VAL A 70 -2.68 4.07 11.12
C VAL A 70 -3.66 3.06 10.50
N ALA A 71 -3.14 2.04 9.82
CA ALA A 71 -3.98 0.99 9.25
C ALA A 71 -4.81 0.26 10.32
N ASN A 72 -4.22 -0.05 11.49
CA ASN A 72 -4.96 -0.62 12.62
C ASN A 72 -6.08 0.30 13.10
N LEU A 73 -5.82 1.62 13.22
CA LEU A 73 -6.86 2.57 13.62
C LEU A 73 -8.04 2.60 12.65
N LEU A 74 -7.79 2.59 11.35
CA LEU A 74 -8.80 2.59 10.30
C LEU A 74 -9.57 1.26 10.29
N THR A 75 -8.86 0.15 10.26
CA THR A 75 -9.42 -1.21 10.19
C THR A 75 -10.35 -1.52 11.34
N ARG A 76 -9.95 -1.25 12.59
CA ARG A 76 -10.80 -1.49 13.76
C ARG A 76 -12.04 -0.58 13.83
N ASN A 77 -12.08 0.49 13.04
CA ASN A 77 -13.23 1.38 12.89
C ASN A 77 -14.06 1.10 11.61
N GLY A 78 -13.94 -0.11 11.05
CA GLY A 78 -14.78 -0.56 9.95
C GLY A 78 -14.35 -0.04 8.57
N VAL A 79 -13.11 0.45 8.42
CA VAL A 79 -12.58 0.93 7.13
C VAL A 79 -11.77 -0.18 6.47
N VAL A 80 -11.99 -0.42 5.18
CA VAL A 80 -11.09 -1.22 4.37
C VAL A 80 -9.85 -0.36 4.07
N THR A 81 -8.69 -0.81 4.54
CA THR A 81 -7.46 -0.04 4.42
C THR A 81 -6.52 -0.69 3.42
N ILE A 82 -6.15 0.02 2.38
CA ILE A 82 -5.20 -0.46 1.36
C ILE A 82 -3.85 0.20 1.63
N CYS A 83 -2.83 -0.60 1.97
CA CYS A 83 -1.47 -0.13 2.18
C CYS A 83 -0.58 -0.61 1.04
N CYS A 84 0.24 0.27 0.44
CA CYS A 84 1.12 -0.12 -0.67
C CYS A 84 2.60 0.31 -0.51
N PRO A 85 3.21 0.14 0.68
CA PRO A 85 4.63 0.36 0.86
C PRO A 85 5.48 -0.78 0.26
N ILE A 86 6.78 -0.56 0.10
CA ILE A 86 7.71 -1.64 -0.25
C ILE A 86 7.75 -2.69 0.87
N SER A 87 7.82 -2.26 2.14
CA SER A 87 7.89 -3.11 3.35
C SER A 87 8.87 -4.30 3.21
N PRO A 88 10.18 -4.03 3.10
CA PRO A 88 11.14 -5.02 2.64
C PRO A 88 11.43 -6.14 3.65
N TYR A 89 11.26 -5.89 4.95
CA TYR A 89 11.66 -6.81 6.00
C TYR A 89 10.47 -7.59 6.55
N LYS A 90 10.64 -8.92 6.62
CA LYS A 90 9.59 -9.85 7.09
C LYS A 90 9.15 -9.52 8.52
N GLU A 91 10.12 -9.31 9.43
CA GLU A 91 9.83 -9.01 10.84
C GLU A 91 8.87 -7.83 11.01
N THR A 92 9.08 -6.76 10.25
CA THR A 92 8.25 -5.56 10.33
C THR A 92 6.86 -5.79 9.74
N ARG A 93 6.73 -6.59 8.66
CA ARG A 93 5.43 -6.99 8.11
C ARG A 93 4.66 -7.86 9.10
N ASP A 94 5.34 -8.83 9.72
CA ASP A 94 4.76 -9.71 10.75
C ASP A 94 4.25 -8.91 11.95
N ALA A 95 5.01 -7.91 12.41
CA ALA A 95 4.58 -7.01 13.49
C ALA A 95 3.32 -6.19 13.10
N CYS A 96 3.23 -5.71 11.86
CA CYS A 96 2.03 -5.04 11.37
C CYS A 96 0.84 -6.00 11.28
N ARG A 97 1.04 -7.23 10.82
CA ARG A 97 0.02 -8.29 10.76
C ARG A 97 -0.55 -8.58 12.15
N GLU A 98 0.35 -8.77 13.14
CA GLU A 98 -0.07 -9.03 14.53
C GLU A 98 -0.84 -7.86 15.13
N LEU A 99 -0.38 -6.62 14.89
CA LEU A 99 -1.03 -5.41 15.38
C LEU A 99 -2.43 -5.21 14.80
N ILE A 100 -2.62 -5.46 13.51
CA ILE A 100 -3.87 -5.19 12.77
C ILE A 100 -4.87 -6.34 12.94
N GLY A 101 -4.42 -7.58 12.93
CA GLY A 101 -5.25 -8.80 13.02
C GLY A 101 -5.96 -9.12 11.70
N GLU A 102 -6.89 -8.27 11.26
CA GLU A 102 -7.62 -8.40 9.99
C GLU A 102 -6.74 -7.96 8.81
N PHE A 103 -5.80 -8.80 8.42
CA PHE A 103 -4.70 -8.49 7.51
C PHE A 103 -4.62 -9.51 6.36
N VAL A 104 -4.53 -9.01 5.13
CA VAL A 104 -4.32 -9.81 3.93
C VAL A 104 -3.08 -9.28 3.21
N GLU A 105 -2.03 -10.09 3.14
CA GLU A 105 -0.79 -9.74 2.45
C GLU A 105 -0.90 -10.05 0.97
N VAL A 106 -0.61 -9.03 0.13
CA VAL A 106 -0.55 -9.15 -1.33
C VAL A 106 0.90 -8.95 -1.77
N TYR A 107 1.55 -10.04 -2.15
CA TYR A 107 2.89 -9.97 -2.71
C TYR A 107 2.82 -9.67 -4.21
N VAL A 108 3.33 -8.51 -4.60
CA VAL A 108 3.44 -8.12 -6.01
C VAL A 108 4.83 -8.46 -6.50
N HIS A 109 4.93 -9.60 -7.18
CA HIS A 109 6.19 -10.12 -7.70
C HIS A 109 6.59 -9.41 -9.00
N ALA A 110 7.85 -8.98 -9.05
CA ALA A 110 8.58 -8.57 -10.24
C ALA A 110 10.08 -8.69 -9.94
N THR A 111 10.88 -8.99 -10.95
CA THR A 111 12.33 -9.09 -10.79
C THR A 111 13.01 -7.74 -10.98
N VAL A 112 14.18 -7.56 -10.36
CA VAL A 112 15.01 -6.35 -10.53
C VAL A 112 15.32 -6.10 -12.00
N ASP A 113 15.68 -7.15 -12.75
CA ASP A 113 16.05 -7.05 -14.16
C ASP A 113 14.89 -6.52 -15.01
N GLU A 114 13.70 -7.04 -14.83
CA GLU A 114 12.49 -6.61 -15.54
C GLU A 114 12.11 -5.17 -15.20
N ILE A 115 12.18 -4.80 -13.91
CA ILE A 115 11.90 -3.43 -13.50
C ILE A 115 12.94 -2.47 -14.10
N ALA A 116 14.23 -2.80 -14.00
CA ALA A 116 15.30 -1.98 -14.55
C ALA A 116 15.20 -1.81 -16.08
N ALA A 117 14.74 -2.84 -16.78
CA ALA A 117 14.57 -2.82 -18.23
C ALA A 117 13.35 -2.01 -18.67
N HIS A 118 12.21 -2.14 -18.00
CA HIS A 118 10.90 -1.72 -18.53
C HIS A 118 10.11 -0.76 -17.64
N ARG A 119 10.46 -0.64 -16.34
CA ARG A 119 9.63 0.07 -15.33
C ARG A 119 10.44 1.02 -14.44
N ASP A 120 11.58 1.52 -14.92
CA ASP A 120 12.49 2.43 -14.21
C ASP A 120 12.53 3.84 -14.85
N PRO A 121 11.38 4.58 -14.83
CA PRO A 121 11.30 5.89 -15.51
C PRO A 121 12.22 6.94 -14.89
N LYS A 122 12.62 6.77 -13.62
CA LYS A 122 13.54 7.68 -12.92
C LYS A 122 15.00 7.22 -13.02
N GLY A 123 15.27 6.06 -13.61
CA GLY A 123 16.61 5.48 -13.75
C GLY A 123 17.24 5.06 -12.42
N LEU A 124 16.45 4.84 -11.38
CA LEU A 124 16.96 4.54 -10.04
C LEU A 124 17.60 3.15 -9.95
N TYR A 125 16.98 2.15 -10.57
CA TYR A 125 17.59 0.80 -10.66
C TYR A 125 18.87 0.80 -11.46
N LYS A 126 18.91 1.52 -12.58
CA LYS A 126 20.13 1.65 -13.39
C LYS A 126 21.26 2.26 -12.59
N LYS A 127 20.98 3.32 -11.82
CA LYS A 127 21.96 3.96 -10.94
C LYS A 127 22.42 3.07 -9.80
N ALA A 128 21.49 2.33 -9.17
CA ALA A 128 21.83 1.39 -8.10
C ALA A 128 22.71 0.25 -8.62
N LEU A 129 22.35 -0.35 -9.74
CA LEU A 129 23.16 -1.41 -10.39
C LEU A 129 24.53 -0.92 -10.85
N ALA A 130 24.67 0.35 -11.21
CA ALA A 130 25.94 1.00 -11.54
C ALA A 130 26.75 1.40 -10.28
N GLY A 131 26.20 1.24 -9.06
CA GLY A 131 26.84 1.67 -7.82
C GLY A 131 26.85 3.19 -7.59
N GLU A 132 26.08 3.96 -8.36
CA GLU A 132 25.98 5.41 -8.20
C GLU A 132 25.13 5.82 -6.99
N ILE A 133 24.19 4.96 -6.57
CA ILE A 133 23.40 5.11 -5.35
C ILE A 133 23.45 3.81 -4.56
N THR A 134 23.39 3.92 -3.24
CA THR A 134 23.49 2.79 -2.29
C THR A 134 22.25 2.75 -1.39
N GLY A 135 22.04 1.62 -0.71
CA GLY A 135 20.88 1.40 0.17
C GLY A 135 19.59 1.26 -0.64
N PHE A 136 19.68 0.70 -1.85
CA PHE A 136 18.52 0.56 -2.74
C PHE A 136 17.93 -0.85 -2.62
N THR A 137 16.68 -0.92 -2.14
CA THR A 137 15.97 -2.19 -1.89
C THR A 137 15.91 -3.06 -3.14
N GLY A 138 16.37 -4.29 -3.01
CA GLY A 138 16.41 -5.29 -4.07
C GLY A 138 17.72 -5.30 -4.86
N VAL A 139 18.63 -4.34 -4.64
CA VAL A 139 19.94 -4.29 -5.30
C VAL A 139 21.05 -4.52 -4.28
N ASP A 140 21.33 -3.54 -3.45
CA ASP A 140 22.34 -3.61 -2.39
C ASP A 140 21.75 -3.57 -0.97
N ASP A 141 20.43 -3.36 -0.85
CA ASP A 141 19.66 -3.51 0.39
C ASP A 141 18.62 -4.63 0.20
N PRO A 142 18.46 -5.56 1.17
CA PRO A 142 17.64 -6.74 0.97
C PRO A 142 16.15 -6.42 0.84
N TYR A 143 15.45 -7.26 0.04
CA TYR A 143 14.01 -7.42 0.05
C TYR A 143 13.69 -8.89 0.40
N GLU A 144 13.09 -9.09 1.54
CA GLU A 144 12.67 -10.42 2.03
C GLU A 144 11.27 -10.72 1.48
N ALA A 145 11.22 -11.47 0.38
CA ALA A 145 9.94 -11.85 -0.22
C ALA A 145 9.09 -12.67 0.75
N PRO A 146 7.76 -12.43 0.83
CA PRO A 146 6.88 -13.26 1.64
C PRO A 146 6.86 -14.71 1.17
N GLU A 147 7.00 -15.65 2.11
CA GLU A 147 6.91 -17.09 1.82
C GLU A 147 5.46 -17.58 1.76
N HIS A 148 4.56 -16.90 2.48
CA HIS A 148 3.18 -17.32 2.71
C HIS A 148 2.19 -16.14 2.60
N ALA A 149 2.36 -15.27 1.59
CA ALA A 149 1.36 -14.24 1.32
C ALA A 149 0.01 -14.90 0.95
N GLU A 150 -1.10 -14.32 1.44
CA GLU A 150 -2.45 -14.80 1.10
C GLU A 150 -2.73 -14.67 -0.40
N ILE A 151 -2.10 -13.68 -1.04
CA ILE A 151 -2.25 -13.41 -2.48
C ILE A 151 -0.86 -13.13 -3.06
N THR A 152 -0.53 -13.78 -4.17
CA THR A 152 0.68 -13.46 -4.94
C THR A 152 0.26 -13.08 -6.36
N VAL A 153 0.69 -11.90 -6.80
CA VAL A 153 0.43 -11.36 -8.14
C VAL A 153 1.76 -11.31 -8.89
N ASP A 154 1.82 -11.92 -10.06
CA ASP A 154 2.97 -11.85 -10.94
C ASP A 154 2.73 -10.86 -12.08
N THR A 155 3.22 -9.64 -11.91
CA THR A 155 3.04 -8.56 -12.89
C THR A 155 3.94 -8.68 -14.13
N LEU A 156 4.76 -9.72 -14.21
CA LEU A 156 5.51 -10.05 -15.42
C LEU A 156 4.63 -10.79 -16.44
N SER A 157 3.68 -11.59 -15.94
CA SER A 157 2.79 -12.41 -16.74
C SER A 157 1.34 -11.92 -16.79
N GLN A 158 0.95 -10.99 -15.92
CA GLN A 158 -0.42 -10.49 -15.78
C GLN A 158 -0.50 -9.00 -16.11
N THR A 159 -1.57 -8.60 -16.80
CA THR A 159 -1.93 -7.20 -16.93
C THR A 159 -2.41 -6.62 -15.60
N PRO A 160 -2.48 -5.29 -15.42
CA PRO A 160 -3.06 -4.67 -14.22
C PRO A 160 -4.49 -5.14 -13.94
N GLU A 161 -5.32 -5.29 -14.98
CA GLU A 161 -6.71 -5.74 -14.88
C GLU A 161 -6.81 -7.21 -14.43
N GLU A 162 -6.00 -8.09 -15.01
CA GLU A 162 -5.90 -9.49 -14.59
C GLU A 162 -5.41 -9.60 -13.14
N SER A 163 -4.44 -8.77 -12.76
CA SER A 163 -3.93 -8.69 -11.39
C SER A 163 -5.01 -8.24 -10.40
N LEU A 164 -5.80 -7.22 -10.74
CA LEU A 164 -6.94 -6.78 -9.94
C LEU A 164 -7.97 -7.90 -9.78
N GLN A 165 -8.35 -8.57 -10.88
CA GLN A 165 -9.33 -9.67 -10.84
C GLN A 165 -8.83 -10.83 -9.99
N HIS A 166 -7.54 -11.15 -10.05
CA HIS A 166 -6.92 -12.13 -9.18
C HIS A 166 -7.05 -11.73 -7.70
N VAL A 167 -6.70 -10.48 -7.35
CA VAL A 167 -6.82 -9.99 -5.97
C VAL A 167 -8.26 -10.05 -5.48
N LEU A 168 -9.24 -9.58 -6.28
CA LEU A 168 -10.66 -9.61 -5.93
C LEU A 168 -11.18 -11.03 -5.70
N THR A 169 -10.83 -11.96 -6.59
CA THR A 169 -11.22 -13.38 -6.48
C THR A 169 -10.68 -13.98 -5.18
N ARG A 170 -9.41 -13.73 -4.86
CA ARG A 170 -8.80 -14.23 -3.63
C ARG A 170 -9.40 -13.61 -2.37
N LEU A 171 -9.68 -12.30 -2.37
CA LEU A 171 -10.36 -11.63 -1.27
C LEU A 171 -11.75 -12.20 -1.01
N LYS A 172 -12.48 -12.57 -2.06
CA LYS A 172 -13.77 -13.27 -1.97
C LYS A 172 -13.61 -14.66 -1.37
N GLU A 173 -12.65 -15.46 -1.84
CA GLU A 173 -12.37 -16.78 -1.29
C GLU A 173 -11.97 -16.74 0.19
N LEU A 174 -11.30 -15.66 0.61
CA LEU A 174 -10.95 -15.40 2.01
C LEU A 174 -12.13 -14.84 2.84
N GLY A 175 -13.31 -14.66 2.23
CA GLY A 175 -14.50 -14.12 2.90
C GLY A 175 -14.38 -12.65 3.31
N ARG A 176 -13.53 -11.87 2.63
CA ARG A 176 -13.32 -10.45 2.93
C ARG A 176 -14.29 -9.55 2.17
N VAL A 177 -14.78 -9.99 1.04
CA VAL A 177 -15.74 -9.28 0.19
C VAL A 177 -16.78 -10.26 -0.34
N ASP A 178 -18.03 -9.80 -0.47
CA ASP A 178 -19.14 -10.54 -1.07
C ASP A 178 -19.45 -10.02 -2.48
N ASP A 179 -20.18 -10.80 -3.29
CA ASP A 179 -20.66 -10.36 -4.61
C ASP A 179 -21.69 -9.23 -4.50
N ASP A 180 -22.44 -9.17 -3.40
CA ASP A 180 -23.59 -8.29 -3.15
C ASP A 180 -23.26 -7.16 -2.15
N THR A 181 -22.09 -6.53 -2.22
CA THR A 181 -21.85 -5.36 -1.38
C THR A 181 -22.76 -4.21 -1.80
N VAL A 182 -23.78 -3.98 -0.97
CA VAL A 182 -24.90 -3.06 -1.17
C VAL A 182 -24.42 -1.63 -1.32
N HIS A 183 -24.87 -0.96 -2.37
CA HIS A 183 -24.74 0.49 -2.56
C HIS A 183 -25.41 1.23 -1.39
N VAL A 184 -24.64 1.76 -0.47
CA VAL A 184 -25.09 2.80 0.42
C VAL A 184 -24.93 4.11 -0.34
N THR A 185 -26.04 4.63 -0.85
CA THR A 185 -26.12 6.01 -1.36
C THR A 185 -25.92 6.97 -0.16
N GLY A 186 -24.70 7.31 0.12
CA GLY A 186 -24.30 8.30 1.10
C GLY A 186 -23.43 9.35 0.42
N GLU A 187 -23.75 10.62 0.68
CA GLU A 187 -23.11 11.79 0.11
C GLU A 187 -21.58 11.71 0.13
N ARG A 188 -20.96 12.14 -0.98
CA ARG A 188 -19.50 12.20 -1.13
C ARG A 188 -18.91 13.08 -0.03
N VAL A 189 -18.20 12.49 0.88
CA VAL A 189 -17.24 13.23 1.69
C VAL A 189 -15.99 13.43 0.82
N HIS A 190 -15.77 14.65 0.38
CA HIS A 190 -14.55 15.02 -0.34
C HIS A 190 -13.33 14.66 0.52
N SER A 191 -12.34 14.05 -0.07
CA SER A 191 -11.00 13.86 0.50
C SER A 191 -10.35 15.24 0.73
N GLY A 192 -10.64 15.85 1.89
CA GLY A 192 -10.21 17.20 2.21
C GLY A 192 -8.77 17.34 2.68
N LEU A 193 -7.86 16.42 2.33
CA LEU A 193 -6.46 16.48 2.77
C LEU A 193 -5.51 17.17 1.80
N THR A 194 -5.95 17.43 0.56
CA THR A 194 -5.11 18.14 -0.43
C THR A 194 -5.01 19.64 -0.21
N ASP A 195 -5.91 20.23 0.62
CA ASP A 195 -6.02 21.68 0.77
C ASP A 195 -5.51 22.22 2.13
N LEU A 196 -4.81 21.40 2.91
CA LEU A 196 -4.23 21.84 4.18
C LEU A 196 -2.75 22.22 3.99
N ARG A 197 -2.45 23.52 3.97
CA ARG A 197 -1.09 24.04 4.12
C ARG A 197 -0.88 24.56 5.54
N VAL A 198 0.28 24.23 6.09
CA VAL A 198 0.74 24.83 7.36
C VAL A 198 1.45 26.13 7.00
N SER A 199 0.99 27.25 7.52
CA SER A 199 1.67 28.54 7.39
C SER A 199 3.02 28.50 8.11
N GLU A 200 3.96 29.34 7.72
CA GLU A 200 5.27 29.47 8.37
C GLU A 200 5.16 29.80 9.89
N ALA A 201 4.00 30.24 10.36
CA ALA A 201 3.70 30.49 11.77
C ALA A 201 3.08 29.30 12.50
N GLY A 202 3.00 28.11 11.87
CA GLY A 202 2.47 26.90 12.49
C GLY A 202 0.94 26.82 12.61
N THR A 203 0.21 27.73 11.97
CA THR A 203 -1.27 27.74 12.01
C THR A 203 -1.83 27.05 10.77
N VAL A 204 -2.77 26.13 10.98
CA VAL A 204 -3.49 25.45 9.90
C VAL A 204 -4.55 26.39 9.32
N VAL A 205 -4.49 26.65 8.02
CA VAL A 205 -5.48 27.49 7.30
C VAL A 205 -6.13 26.65 6.20
N LYS A 206 -7.43 26.87 6.03
CA LYS A 206 -8.22 26.28 4.95
C LYS A 206 -8.34 27.33 3.84
N GLU A 207 -7.86 27.05 2.65
CA GLU A 207 -8.16 27.89 1.49
C GLU A 207 -9.56 27.56 0.96
N HIS A 208 -10.32 28.61 0.67
CA HIS A 208 -11.65 28.54 0.06
C HIS A 208 -11.54 28.55 -1.46
#